data_dfea36ceff589bf926353e434ea3ee88
#
_entry.id   dfea36ceff589bf926353e434ea3ee88
#
_cell.length_a   1.000
_cell.length_b   1.000
_cell.length_c   1.000
_cell.angle_alpha   90.00
_cell.angle_beta   90.00
_cell.angle_gamma   90.00
#
_symmetry.space_group_name_H-M   'P 1'
#
loop_
_entity.id
_entity.type
_entity.pdbx_description
1 polymer ?
#
loop_
_entity_poly.entity_id
_entity_poly.type
_entity_poly.pdbx_seq_one_letter_code
_entity_poly.pdbx_strand_id
1 'polypeptide(L)'
;MLLVVVENAPPRLRGRLAVWLLEVRAGVFVGDYPRRTREMIWEQVKRGIETGNAIIAWSAPNDAGFDFDTCGQNRRRPVDFDGLRLVAFHPSQAL
;
A
#
# COMPACT_ATOMS: atom_id res chain seq x y z
N MET A 1 1.29 -8.21 10.57
CA MET A 1 0.21 -7.22 10.32
C MET A 1 0.40 -6.62 8.93
N LEU A 2 -0.67 -6.53 8.19
CA LEU A 2 -0.66 -5.99 6.84
C LEU A 2 -1.82 -5.02 6.70
N LEU A 3 -1.53 -3.84 6.17
CA LEU A 3 -2.52 -2.79 5.92
C LEU A 3 -2.43 -2.39 4.45
N VAL A 4 -3.57 -2.31 3.78
CA VAL A 4 -3.67 -1.76 2.43
C VAL A 4 -4.75 -0.69 2.45
N VAL A 5 -4.41 0.51 1.99
CA VAL A 5 -5.37 1.61 1.87
C VAL A 5 -5.41 2.02 0.41
N VAL A 6 -6.62 2.12 -0.13
CA VAL A 6 -6.83 2.52 -1.53
C VAL A 6 -7.75 3.72 -1.59
N GLU A 7 -7.48 4.61 -2.53
CA GLU A 7 -8.30 5.77 -2.85
C GLU A 7 -8.71 5.70 -4.31
N ASN A 8 -9.97 5.96 -4.59
CA ASN A 8 -10.46 5.98 -5.96
C ASN A 8 -10.16 4.67 -6.69
N ALA A 9 -10.28 3.56 -5.98
CA ALA A 9 -10.01 2.24 -6.54
C ALA A 9 -11.23 1.73 -7.30
N PRO A 10 -11.02 1.06 -8.46
CA PRO A 10 -12.12 0.40 -9.15
C PRO A 10 -12.79 -0.66 -8.27
N PRO A 11 -14.10 -0.85 -8.39
CA PRO A 11 -14.81 -1.89 -7.62
C PRO A 11 -14.22 -3.29 -7.79
N ARG A 12 -13.69 -3.61 -8.96
CA ARG A 12 -13.05 -4.91 -9.21
C ARG A 12 -11.87 -5.13 -8.26
N LEU A 13 -11.03 -4.12 -8.08
CA LEU A 13 -9.88 -4.23 -7.18
C LEU A 13 -10.33 -4.35 -5.74
N ARG A 14 -11.29 -3.53 -5.32
CA ARG A 14 -11.81 -3.60 -3.96
C ARG A 14 -12.40 -4.96 -3.65
N GLY A 15 -13.16 -5.53 -4.59
CA GLY A 15 -13.71 -6.87 -4.42
C GLY A 15 -12.63 -7.94 -4.34
N ARG A 16 -11.55 -7.80 -5.11
CA ARG A 16 -10.44 -8.75 -5.06
C ARG A 16 -9.70 -8.66 -3.72
N LEU A 17 -9.46 -7.46 -3.22
CA LEU A 17 -8.81 -7.28 -1.92
C LEU A 17 -9.63 -7.89 -0.78
N ALA A 18 -10.96 -7.82 -0.87
CA ALA A 18 -11.84 -8.38 0.14
C ALA A 18 -11.78 -9.91 0.21
N VAL A 19 -11.21 -10.58 -0.79
CA VAL A 19 -11.00 -12.04 -0.73
C VAL A 19 -9.90 -12.38 0.27
N TRP A 20 -8.86 -11.55 0.36
CA TRP A 20 -7.72 -11.83 1.24
C TRP A 20 -7.76 -11.04 2.55
N LEU A 21 -8.33 -9.86 2.53
CA LEU A 21 -8.21 -8.89 3.62
C LEU A 21 -9.59 -8.49 4.13
N LEU A 22 -9.64 -8.04 5.36
CA LEU A 22 -10.86 -7.51 5.96
C LEU A 22 -10.94 -6.01 5.70
N GLU A 23 -12.00 -5.58 5.03
CA GLU A 23 -12.25 -4.15 4.82
C GLU A 23 -12.90 -3.59 6.07
N VAL A 24 -12.10 -2.95 6.91
CA VAL A 24 -12.56 -2.40 8.19
C VAL A 24 -13.23 -1.05 8.02
N ARG A 25 -12.97 -0.40 6.91
CA ARG A 25 -13.56 0.88 6.53
C ARG A 25 -13.43 0.99 5.01
N ALA A 26 -14.24 1.80 4.37
CA ALA A 26 -14.17 1.96 2.93
C ALA A 26 -12.74 2.27 2.48
N GLY A 27 -12.16 1.40 1.68
CA GLY A 27 -10.81 1.52 1.17
C GLY A 27 -9.70 1.14 2.14
N VAL A 28 -10.01 0.68 3.35
CA VAL A 28 -9.01 0.32 4.36
C VAL A 28 -9.10 -1.16 4.65
N PHE A 29 -8.07 -1.91 4.28
CA PHE A 29 -8.04 -3.36 4.37
C PHE A 29 -6.92 -3.80 5.30
N VAL A 30 -7.20 -4.76 6.17
CA VAL A 30 -6.23 -5.32 7.10
C VAL A 30 -6.18 -6.83 7.02
N GLY A 31 -5.03 -7.38 7.33
CA GLY A 31 -4.84 -8.82 7.38
C GLY A 31 -3.45 -9.14 7.93
N ASP A 32 -3.07 -10.40 7.77
CA ASP A 32 -1.75 -10.86 8.20
C ASP A 32 -1.33 -11.99 7.27
N TYR A 33 -0.26 -11.74 6.51
CA TYR A 33 0.22 -12.69 5.52
C TYR A 33 1.75 -12.67 5.49
N PRO A 34 2.38 -13.80 5.15
CA PRO A 34 3.82 -13.82 4.94
C PRO A 34 4.21 -12.99 3.73
N ARG A 35 5.51 -12.68 3.63
CA ARG A 35 6.07 -11.83 2.61
C ARG A 35 5.61 -12.19 1.19
N ARG A 36 5.62 -13.48 0.86
CA ARG A 36 5.28 -13.93 -0.48
C ARG A 36 3.86 -13.56 -0.88
N THR A 37 2.91 -13.81 0.03
CA THR A 37 1.51 -13.47 -0.22
C THR A 37 1.31 -11.96 -0.23
N ARG A 38 1.97 -11.24 0.66
CA ARG A 38 1.93 -9.79 0.69
C ARG A 38 2.40 -9.19 -0.65
N GLU A 39 3.49 -9.69 -1.18
CA GLU A 39 4.01 -9.21 -2.46
C GLU A 39 3.05 -9.49 -3.61
N MET A 40 2.41 -10.65 -3.59
CA MET A 40 1.40 -11.00 -4.58
C MET A 40 0.19 -10.06 -4.50
N ILE A 41 -0.28 -9.77 -3.28
CA ILE A 41 -1.38 -8.82 -3.09
C ILE A 41 -1.00 -7.44 -3.63
N TRP A 42 0.21 -6.99 -3.32
CA TRP A 42 0.68 -5.68 -3.79
C TRP A 42 0.75 -5.61 -5.32
N GLU A 43 1.21 -6.68 -5.97
CA GLU A 43 1.21 -6.74 -7.43
C GLU A 43 -0.21 -6.60 -8.00
N GLN A 44 -1.20 -7.23 -7.37
CA GLN A 44 -2.59 -7.10 -7.79
C GLN A 44 -3.08 -5.65 -7.64
N VAL A 45 -2.70 -5.00 -6.56
CA VAL A 45 -3.05 -3.59 -6.34
C VAL A 45 -2.44 -2.71 -7.41
N LYS A 46 -1.14 -2.86 -7.68
CA LYS A 46 -0.45 -2.04 -8.68
C LYS A 46 -1.05 -2.20 -10.07
N ARG A 47 -1.50 -3.41 -10.40
CA ARG A 47 -2.12 -3.67 -11.70
C ARG A 47 -3.53 -3.12 -11.81
N GLY A 48 -4.27 -3.10 -10.71
CA GLY A 48 -5.69 -2.79 -10.73
C GLY A 48 -6.07 -1.39 -10.27
N ILE A 49 -5.12 -0.60 -9.76
CA ILE A 49 -5.45 0.70 -9.16
C ILE A 49 -5.83 1.76 -10.18
N GLU A 50 -5.42 1.60 -11.42
CA GLU A 50 -5.74 2.52 -12.54
C GLU A 50 -5.36 3.97 -12.19
N THR A 51 -6.36 4.86 -12.08
CA THR A 51 -6.10 6.27 -11.77
C THR A 51 -6.15 6.57 -10.27
N GLY A 52 -6.37 5.55 -9.45
CA GLY A 52 -6.41 5.72 -8.01
C GLY A 52 -5.05 5.75 -7.36
N ASN A 53 -5.04 5.69 -6.03
CA ASN A 53 -3.83 5.67 -5.23
C ASN A 53 -3.94 4.56 -4.20
N ALA A 54 -2.80 4.01 -3.81
CA ALA A 54 -2.76 2.95 -2.80
C ALA A 54 -1.48 3.03 -1.99
N ILE A 55 -1.58 2.57 -0.75
CA ILE A 55 -0.42 2.31 0.10
C ILE A 55 -0.55 0.90 0.66
N ILE A 56 0.59 0.32 0.97
CA ILE A 56 0.70 -0.94 1.70
C ILE A 56 1.70 -0.74 2.81
N ALA A 57 1.38 -1.26 4.00
CA ALA A 57 2.30 -1.22 5.13
C ALA A 57 2.25 -2.56 5.84
N TRP A 58 3.36 -2.94 6.43
CA TRP A 58 3.48 -4.22 7.11
C TRP A 58 4.50 -4.14 8.24
N SER A 59 4.34 -5.02 9.22
CA SER A 59 5.31 -5.14 10.31
C SER A 59 6.64 -5.64 9.77
N ALA A 60 7.73 -5.02 10.20
CA ALA A 60 9.06 -5.37 9.74
C ALA A 60 10.05 -5.27 10.90
N PRO A 61 11.09 -6.13 10.91
CA PRO A 61 12.09 -6.15 11.99
C PRO A 61 13.16 -5.09 11.78
N ASN A 62 12.74 -3.83 11.71
CA ASN A 62 13.64 -2.68 11.62
C ASN A 62 13.37 -1.72 12.78
N ASP A 63 14.11 -0.63 12.85
CA ASP A 63 14.00 0.32 13.97
C ASP A 63 12.62 0.93 14.08
N ALA A 64 11.96 1.17 12.96
CA ALA A 64 10.62 1.74 12.96
C ALA A 64 9.53 0.71 13.30
N GLY A 65 9.81 -0.58 13.16
CA GLY A 65 8.87 -1.65 13.39
C GLY A 65 7.95 -1.95 12.22
N PHE A 66 8.04 -1.21 11.14
CA PHE A 66 7.23 -1.42 9.96
C PHE A 66 7.97 -0.95 8.70
N ASP A 67 7.45 -1.37 7.56
CA ASP A 67 7.86 -0.86 6.25
C ASP A 67 6.61 -0.60 5.42
N PHE A 68 6.76 0.10 4.29
CA PHE A 68 5.62 0.48 3.47
C PHE A 68 6.03 0.74 2.04
N ASP A 69 5.05 0.77 1.14
CA ASP A 69 5.23 1.19 -0.24
C ASP A 69 3.96 1.89 -0.72
N THR A 70 4.07 2.63 -1.81
CA THR A 70 2.96 3.39 -2.36
C THR A 70 2.91 3.27 -3.88
N CYS A 71 1.73 3.44 -4.45
CA CYS A 71 1.57 3.53 -5.89
C CYS A 71 0.41 4.45 -6.23
N GLY A 72 0.37 4.89 -7.50
CA GLY A 72 -0.68 5.79 -7.97
C GLY A 72 -0.13 7.15 -8.33
N GLN A 73 -1.02 8.04 -8.77
CA GLN A 73 -0.62 9.35 -9.26
C GLN A 73 -0.15 10.28 -8.15
N ASN A 74 -0.78 10.21 -6.99
CA ASN A 74 -0.44 11.06 -5.84
C ASN A 74 0.39 10.32 -4.81
N ARG A 75 1.25 9.42 -5.27
CA ARG A 75 2.05 8.61 -4.37
C ARG A 75 3.14 9.42 -3.71
N ARG A 76 3.44 9.02 -2.47
CA ARG A 76 4.63 9.45 -1.75
C ARG A 76 5.60 8.29 -1.74
N ARG A 77 6.81 8.51 -2.22
CA ARG A 77 7.79 7.44 -2.36
C ARG A 77 8.52 7.21 -1.04
N PRO A 78 8.71 5.94 -0.64
CA PRO A 78 9.60 5.64 0.47
C PRO A 78 11.04 6.04 0.12
N VAL A 79 11.74 6.63 1.09
CA VAL A 79 13.14 7.04 0.93
C VAL A 79 13.90 6.62 2.18
N ASP A 80 15.04 5.96 2.00
CA ASP A 80 15.92 5.61 3.10
C ASP A 80 16.79 6.80 3.47
N PHE A 81 16.82 7.15 4.76
CA PHE A 81 17.66 8.20 5.27
C PHE A 81 18.14 7.80 6.67
N ASP A 82 19.43 7.61 6.82
CA ASP A 82 20.07 7.19 8.08
C ASP A 82 19.38 5.96 8.71
N GLY A 83 19.03 4.98 7.88
CA GLY A 83 18.39 3.76 8.35
C GLY A 83 16.90 3.86 8.58
N LEU A 84 16.30 5.03 8.36
CA LEU A 84 14.86 5.24 8.46
C LEU A 84 14.24 5.37 7.07
N ARG A 85 13.01 4.86 6.92
CA ARG A 85 12.23 5.07 5.71
C ARG A 85 11.42 6.34 5.87
N LEU A 86 11.69 7.33 5.03
CA LEU A 86 10.93 8.58 4.98
C LEU A 86 10.06 8.60 3.74
N VAL A 87 9.18 9.59 3.65
CA VAL A 87 8.28 9.76 2.51
C VAL A 87 8.75 10.94 1.68
N ALA A 88 8.95 10.70 0.37
CA ALA A 88 9.27 11.76 -0.59
C ALA A 88 8.02 12.05 -1.44
N PHE A 89 7.67 13.31 -1.55
CA PHE A 89 6.55 13.73 -2.37
C PHE A 89 6.96 13.66 -3.85
N HIS A 90 6.08 13.11 -4.70
CA HIS A 90 6.35 12.99 -6.12
C HIS A 90 6.25 14.37 -6.78
N PRO A 91 7.33 14.87 -7.46
CA PRO A 91 7.33 16.26 -7.94
C PRO A 91 6.20 16.63 -8.88
N SER A 92 5.79 15.72 -9.76
CA SER A 92 4.72 15.99 -10.72
C SER A 92 3.34 16.17 -10.07
N GLN A 93 3.24 15.91 -8.80
CA GLN A 93 1.98 15.96 -8.05
C GLN A 93 2.01 17.04 -6.97
N ALA A 94 3.08 17.79 -6.89
CA ALA A 94 3.22 18.87 -5.92
C ALA A 94 2.43 20.12 -6.31
N LEU A 95 1.88 20.18 -7.51
CA LEU A 95 1.18 21.35 -8.02
C LEU A 95 -0.32 21.21 -7.90
#